data_b667c4d2ef97899aa9efd2be5d22a957
#
_entry.id   b667c4d2ef97899aa9efd2be5d22a957
#
_cell.length_a   1.000
_cell.length_b   1.000
_cell.length_c   1.000
_cell.angle_alpha   90.00
_cell.angle_beta   90.00
_cell.angle_gamma   90.00
#
_symmetry.space_group_name_H-M   'P 1'
#
loop_
_entity.id
_entity.type
_entity.pdbx_description
1 polymer ?
#
loop_
_entity_poly.entity_id
_entity_poly.type
_entity_poly.pdbx_seq_one_letter_code
_entity_poly.pdbx_strand_id
1 'polypeptide(L)'
;MKRKAVQALDSTKEMTGLVEQACLVAKDAAFNLRDYLENSSNMAFIAVQDCEKELDRAERKIDDGITHAITQVSEVEARELLACLKFIIDLERIGDLTWSVTQ
;
A
#
# COMPACT_ATOMS: atom_id res chain seq x y z
N MET A 1 -24.52 12.30 -14.18
CA MET A 1 -24.31 10.85 -14.22
C MET A 1 -23.02 10.43 -14.85
N LYS A 2 -22.66 10.94 -16.04
CA LYS A 2 -21.38 10.62 -16.69
C LYS A 2 -20.16 11.01 -15.86
N ARG A 3 -20.22 12.13 -15.13
CA ARG A 3 -19.13 12.57 -14.26
C ARG A 3 -18.88 11.62 -13.08
N LYS A 4 -19.95 11.12 -12.46
CA LYS A 4 -19.82 10.18 -11.32
C LYS A 4 -19.20 8.86 -11.74
N ALA A 5 -19.62 8.33 -12.90
CA ALA A 5 -19.08 7.07 -13.43
C ALA A 5 -17.60 7.20 -13.80
N VAL A 6 -17.20 8.31 -14.42
CA VAL A 6 -15.80 8.59 -14.79
C VAL A 6 -14.94 8.78 -13.53
N GLN A 7 -15.43 9.54 -12.55
CA GLN A 7 -14.72 9.74 -11.28
C GLN A 7 -14.57 8.44 -10.50
N ALA A 8 -15.60 7.58 -10.49
CA ALA A 8 -15.54 6.28 -9.83
C ALA A 8 -14.51 5.36 -10.48
N LEU A 9 -14.48 5.30 -11.82
CA LEU A 9 -13.50 4.53 -12.57
C LEU A 9 -12.08 5.04 -12.33
N ASP A 10 -11.89 6.36 -12.35
CA ASP A 10 -10.60 6.98 -12.09
C ASP A 10 -10.13 6.72 -10.66
N SER A 11 -11.05 6.76 -9.68
CA SER A 11 -10.73 6.46 -8.28
C SER A 11 -10.30 5.00 -8.10
N THR A 12 -11.01 4.07 -8.76
CA THR A 12 -10.66 2.64 -8.71
C THR A 12 -9.28 2.40 -9.33
N LYS A 13 -9.00 3.01 -10.48
CA LYS A 13 -7.69 2.93 -11.13
C LYS A 13 -6.60 3.52 -10.26
N GLU A 14 -6.87 4.67 -9.65
CA GLU A 14 -5.91 5.33 -8.77
C GLU A 14 -5.60 4.45 -7.56
N MET A 15 -6.61 3.86 -6.93
CA MET A 15 -6.41 2.97 -5.79
C MET A 15 -5.63 1.72 -6.18
N THR A 16 -5.95 1.12 -7.33
CA THR A 16 -5.22 -0.03 -7.85
C THR A 16 -3.75 0.31 -8.10
N GLY A 17 -3.47 1.47 -8.69
CA GLY A 17 -2.12 1.95 -8.91
C GLY A 17 -1.35 2.15 -7.60
N LEU A 18 -2.00 2.67 -6.56
CA LEU A 18 -1.39 2.83 -5.24
C LEU A 18 -1.08 1.48 -4.59
N VAL A 19 -1.96 0.49 -4.75
CA VAL A 19 -1.70 -0.88 -4.26
C VAL A 19 -0.52 -1.50 -5.00
N GLU A 20 -0.43 -1.34 -6.31
CA GLU A 20 0.70 -1.83 -7.10
C GLU A 20 2.02 -1.21 -6.64
N GLN A 21 2.04 0.09 -6.40
CA GLN A 21 3.20 0.79 -5.84
C GLN A 21 3.57 0.23 -4.47
N ALA A 22 2.59 0.02 -3.61
CA ALA A 22 2.81 -0.54 -2.28
C ALA A 22 3.38 -1.96 -2.34
N CYS A 23 2.97 -2.77 -3.30
CA CYS A 23 3.54 -4.09 -3.53
C CYS A 23 5.05 -4.01 -3.82
N LEU A 24 5.46 -3.06 -4.66
CA LEU A 24 6.87 -2.86 -4.98
C LEU A 24 7.66 -2.41 -3.73
N VAL A 25 7.09 -1.53 -2.93
CA VAL A 25 7.71 -1.09 -1.67
C VAL A 25 7.86 -2.25 -0.69
N ALA A 26 6.83 -3.10 -0.54
CA ALA A 26 6.89 -4.28 0.32
C ALA A 26 7.96 -5.27 -0.14
N LYS A 27 8.11 -5.45 -1.46
CA LYS A 27 9.16 -6.27 -2.05
C LYS A 27 10.55 -5.71 -1.73
N ASP A 28 10.73 -4.41 -1.88
CA ASP A 28 11.98 -3.73 -1.54
C ASP A 28 12.29 -3.87 -0.05
N ALA A 29 11.30 -3.79 0.82
CA ALA A 29 11.48 -4.00 2.26
C ALA A 29 12.04 -5.40 2.53
N ALA A 30 11.49 -6.42 1.89
CA ALA A 30 11.95 -7.80 2.05
C ALA A 30 13.40 -7.99 1.57
N PHE A 31 13.75 -7.42 0.43
CA PHE A 31 15.12 -7.49 -0.10
C PHE A 31 16.12 -6.77 0.81
N ASN A 32 15.75 -5.59 1.29
CA ASN A 32 16.62 -4.83 2.19
C ASN A 32 16.75 -5.49 3.57
N LEU A 33 15.70 -6.14 4.05
CA LEU A 33 15.76 -6.94 5.27
C LEU A 33 16.78 -8.07 5.11
N ARG A 34 16.73 -8.78 4.00
CA ARG A 34 17.69 -9.84 3.68
C ARG A 34 19.13 -9.32 3.69
N ASP A 35 19.37 -8.18 3.03
CA ASP A 35 20.69 -7.58 2.99
C ASP A 35 21.16 -7.17 4.40
N TYR A 36 20.27 -6.61 5.19
CA TYR A 36 20.58 -6.26 6.58
C TYR A 36 20.97 -7.51 7.39
N LEU A 37 20.21 -8.60 7.25
CA LEU A 37 20.46 -9.83 8.00
C LEU A 37 21.75 -10.53 7.56
N GLU A 38 22.03 -10.54 6.27
CA GLU A 38 23.21 -11.21 5.72
C GLU A 38 24.50 -10.38 5.88
N ASN A 39 24.41 -9.09 5.71
CA ASN A 39 25.59 -8.21 5.59
C ASN A 39 25.68 -7.12 6.67
N SER A 40 24.73 -7.06 7.57
CA SER A 40 24.64 -6.03 8.60
C SER A 40 24.71 -4.61 8.00
N SER A 41 24.14 -4.41 6.82
CA SER A 41 24.20 -3.17 6.08
C SER A 41 23.37 -2.08 6.76
N ASN A 42 24.01 -0.97 7.13
CA ASN A 42 23.33 0.17 7.71
C ASN A 42 22.41 0.86 6.70
N MET A 43 22.81 0.87 5.42
CA MET A 43 21.98 1.41 4.35
C MET A 43 20.71 0.59 4.16
N ALA A 44 20.81 -0.74 4.26
CA ALA A 44 19.66 -1.64 4.18
C ALA A 44 18.71 -1.43 5.37
N PHE A 45 19.24 -1.21 6.57
CA PHE A 45 18.45 -0.87 7.76
C PHE A 45 17.61 0.39 7.52
N ILE A 46 18.24 1.45 7.01
CA ILE A 46 17.57 2.71 6.71
C ILE A 46 16.51 2.51 5.62
N ALA A 47 16.82 1.69 4.60
CA ALA A 47 15.89 1.40 3.52
C ALA A 47 14.64 0.66 4.01
N VAL A 48 14.78 -0.28 4.95
CA VAL A 48 13.63 -0.96 5.57
C VAL A 48 12.77 0.03 6.33
N GLN A 49 13.37 0.94 7.07
CA GLN A 49 12.65 2.00 7.78
C GLN A 49 11.86 2.89 6.82
N ASP A 50 12.49 3.30 5.72
CA ASP A 50 11.84 4.14 4.71
C ASP A 50 10.67 3.41 4.03
N CYS A 51 10.83 2.13 3.73
CA CYS A 51 9.76 1.29 3.17
C CYS A 51 8.56 1.21 4.12
N GLU A 52 8.78 1.03 5.42
CA GLU A 52 7.73 0.99 6.42
C GLU A 52 6.94 2.31 6.44
N LYS A 53 7.63 3.44 6.39
CA LYS A 53 6.98 4.76 6.34
C LYS A 53 6.18 4.96 5.06
N GLU A 54 6.69 4.50 3.92
CA GLU A 54 5.99 4.58 2.64
C GLU A 54 4.73 3.73 2.63
N LEU A 55 4.78 2.52 3.18
CA LEU A 55 3.62 1.64 3.28
C LEU A 55 2.55 2.24 4.18
N ASP A 56 2.94 2.86 5.29
CA ASP A 56 2.02 3.56 6.18
C ASP A 56 1.33 4.72 5.47
N ARG A 57 2.08 5.52 4.71
CA ARG A 57 1.50 6.62 3.90
C ARG A 57 0.56 6.10 2.83
N ALA A 58 0.92 5.01 2.16
CA ALA A 58 0.08 4.40 1.13
C ALA A 58 -1.24 3.89 1.72
N GLU A 59 -1.20 3.26 2.88
CA GLU A 59 -2.41 2.81 3.58
C GLU A 59 -3.35 3.98 3.87
N ARG A 60 -2.84 5.06 4.43
CA ARG A 60 -3.65 6.25 4.73
C ARG A 60 -4.27 6.85 3.47
N LYS A 61 -3.49 6.95 2.42
CA LYS A 61 -3.96 7.53 1.16
C LYS A 61 -5.05 6.68 0.51
N ILE A 62 -4.88 5.36 0.54
CA ILE A 62 -5.88 4.43 0.02
C ILE A 62 -7.15 4.46 0.88
N ASP A 63 -7.00 4.45 2.20
CA ASP A 63 -8.14 4.52 3.11
C ASP A 63 -8.96 5.80 2.90
N ASP A 64 -8.30 6.94 2.80
CA ASP A 64 -8.95 8.23 2.52
C ASP A 64 -9.65 8.23 1.16
N GLY A 65 -9.00 7.69 0.14
CA GLY A 65 -9.56 7.60 -1.21
C GLY A 65 -10.79 6.71 -1.26
N ILE A 66 -10.76 5.58 -0.58
CA ILE A 66 -11.90 4.66 -0.50
C ILE A 66 -13.06 5.30 0.24
N THR A 67 -12.80 5.97 1.37
CA THR A 67 -13.81 6.66 2.15
C THR A 67 -14.56 7.69 1.31
N HIS A 68 -13.84 8.40 0.43
CA HIS A 68 -14.46 9.38 -0.47
C HIS A 68 -15.25 8.72 -1.61
N ALA A 69 -14.78 7.61 -2.14
CA ALA A 69 -15.33 7.01 -3.35
C ALA A 69 -16.46 5.99 -3.09
N ILE A 70 -16.48 5.36 -1.92
CA ILE A 70 -17.31 4.17 -1.66
C ILE A 70 -18.81 4.41 -1.83
N THR A 71 -19.29 5.61 -1.55
CA THR A 71 -20.71 5.96 -1.67
C THR A 71 -21.11 6.39 -3.08
N GLN A 72 -20.13 6.53 -3.99
CA GLN A 72 -20.33 7.07 -5.34
C GLN A 72 -20.12 6.01 -6.42
N VAL A 73 -19.82 4.80 -6.05
CA VAL A 73 -19.47 3.73 -6.98
C VAL A 73 -20.53 2.64 -7.00
N SER A 74 -20.52 1.80 -8.04
CA SER A 74 -21.35 0.62 -8.12
C SER A 74 -20.95 -0.40 -7.07
N GLU A 75 -21.81 -1.42 -6.86
CA GLU A 75 -21.49 -2.52 -5.95
C GLU A 75 -20.22 -3.26 -6.34
N VAL A 76 -20.01 -3.50 -7.63
CA VAL A 76 -18.82 -4.18 -8.15
C VAL A 76 -17.56 -3.36 -7.84
N GLU A 77 -17.61 -2.06 -8.13
CA GLU A 77 -16.49 -1.15 -7.86
C GLU A 77 -16.23 -1.01 -6.36
N ALA A 78 -17.28 -0.97 -5.54
CA ALA A 78 -17.13 -0.94 -4.08
C ALA A 78 -16.38 -2.17 -3.58
N ARG A 79 -16.67 -3.35 -4.12
CA ARG A 79 -15.96 -4.58 -3.78
C ARG A 79 -14.48 -4.52 -4.16
N GLU A 80 -14.18 -3.95 -5.32
CA GLU A 80 -12.81 -3.75 -5.77
C GLU A 80 -12.05 -2.79 -4.84
N LEU A 81 -12.69 -1.70 -4.42
CA LEU A 81 -12.10 -0.75 -3.48
C LEU A 81 -11.85 -1.39 -2.11
N LEU A 82 -12.79 -2.20 -1.63
CA LEU A 82 -12.62 -2.93 -0.36
C LEU A 82 -11.51 -3.97 -0.46
N ALA A 83 -11.35 -4.62 -1.61
CA ALA A 83 -10.24 -5.53 -1.85
C ALA A 83 -8.90 -4.79 -1.81
N CYS A 84 -8.83 -3.59 -2.38
CA CYS A 84 -7.64 -2.73 -2.30
C CYS A 84 -7.30 -2.40 -0.85
N LEU A 85 -8.30 -2.03 -0.04
CA LEU A 85 -8.10 -1.72 1.37
C LEU A 85 -7.57 -2.92 2.13
N LYS A 86 -8.15 -4.09 1.93
CA LYS A 86 -7.70 -5.33 2.57
C LYS A 86 -6.26 -5.65 2.18
N PHE A 87 -5.93 -5.48 0.92
CA PHE A 87 -4.60 -5.76 0.39
C PHE A 87 -3.54 -4.83 0.99
N ILE A 88 -3.85 -3.53 1.08
CA ILE A 88 -2.90 -2.57 1.63
C ILE A 88 -2.67 -2.78 3.14
N ILE A 89 -3.69 -3.20 3.86
CA ILE A 89 -3.56 -3.55 5.28
C ILE A 89 -2.55 -4.71 5.45
N ASP A 90 -2.66 -5.72 4.58
CA ASP A 90 -1.73 -6.86 4.61
C ASP A 90 -0.31 -6.45 4.23
N LEU A 91 -0.15 -5.58 3.24
CA LEU A 91 1.16 -5.05 2.83
C LEU A 91 1.81 -4.22 3.94
N GLU A 92 1.02 -3.41 4.62
CA GLU A 92 1.49 -2.58 5.73
C GLU A 92 1.97 -3.47 6.90
N ARG A 93 1.30 -4.59 7.15
CA ARG A 93 1.77 -5.60 8.11
C ARG A 93 3.12 -6.18 7.73
N ILE A 94 3.35 -6.44 6.46
CA ILE A 94 4.65 -6.90 5.98
C ILE A 94 5.73 -5.87 6.30
N GLY A 95 5.44 -4.59 6.07
CA GLY A 95 6.34 -3.50 6.42
C GLY A 95 6.66 -3.45 7.91
N ASP A 96 5.64 -3.55 8.75
CA ASP A 96 5.81 -3.58 10.21
C ASP A 96 6.64 -4.76 10.67
N LEU A 97 6.38 -5.96 10.11
CA LEU A 97 7.13 -7.16 10.45
C LEU A 97 8.59 -7.06 10.02
N THR A 98 8.87 -6.54 8.82
CA THR A 98 10.25 -6.37 8.36
C THR A 98 11.00 -5.36 9.24
N TRP A 99 10.34 -4.30 9.63
CA TRP A 99 10.91 -3.31 10.55
C TRP A 99 11.16 -3.92 11.94
N SER A 100 10.20 -4.69 12.47
CA SER A 100 10.32 -5.34 13.78
C SER A 100 11.52 -6.29 13.83
N VAL A 101 11.79 -7.00 12.74
CA VAL A 101 12.94 -7.92 12.67
C VAL A 101 14.27 -7.16 12.79
N THR A 102 14.33 -5.91 12.32
CA THR A 102 15.55 -5.09 12.42
C THR A 102 15.80 -4.55 13.83
N GLN A 103 14.81 -4.55 14.68
CA GLN A 103 14.95 -4.08 16.07
C GLN A 103 15.52 -5.19 16.96
#